data_0f0d60a104cce0b98d88f2378f2127a9
#
_entry.id   0f0d60a104cce0b98d88f2378f2127a9
#
_cell.length_a   1.000
_cell.length_b   1.000
_cell.length_c   1.000
_cell.angle_alpha   90.00
_cell.angle_beta   90.00
_cell.angle_gamma   90.00
#
_symmetry.space_group_name_H-M   'P 1'
#
loop_
_entity.id
_entity.type
_entity.pdbx_description
1 polymer ?
#
loop_
_entity_poly.entity_id
_entity_poly.type
_entity_poly.pdbx_seq_one_letter_code
_entity_poly.pdbx_strand_id
1 'polypeptide(L)'
;MLRESTAVLYTSTVRDGAMAELSFHLGMLTPLPVKQMVLHGLQIETKKTIRIGRKDFLALGIDDNRFAEIAYDRAQLIGDAAAFLGYDGILVPSARWTCENLVVICDNHDISLPIDLVSSEDVDWQAWARAHGFITTP
;
A
#
# COMPACT_ATOMS: atom_id res chain seq x y z
N MET A 1 26.32 8.32 -0.44
CA MET A 1 25.58 8.60 0.79
C MET A 1 24.32 7.75 0.81
N LEU A 2 24.11 7.03 1.87
CA LEU A 2 22.89 6.27 2.05
C LEU A 2 21.75 7.24 2.33
N ARG A 3 20.69 7.13 1.53
CA ARG A 3 19.51 7.92 1.74
C ARG A 3 18.63 7.23 2.79
N GLU A 4 18.22 7.97 3.79
CA GLU A 4 17.26 7.45 4.75
C GLU A 4 15.91 7.25 4.06
N SER A 5 15.28 6.15 4.33
CA SER A 5 13.94 5.89 3.81
C SER A 5 12.95 6.83 4.43
N THR A 6 12.09 7.43 3.61
CA THR A 6 10.99 8.24 4.09
C THR A 6 9.98 7.35 4.81
N ALA A 7 9.55 7.77 6.01
CA ALA A 7 8.52 7.05 6.74
C ALA A 7 7.18 7.20 6.03
N VAL A 8 6.55 6.08 5.72
CA VAL A 8 5.26 6.06 5.02
C VAL A 8 4.28 5.14 5.73
N LEU A 9 3.01 5.45 5.58
CA LEU A 9 1.91 4.59 5.98
C LEU A 9 1.20 4.11 4.72
N TYR A 10 1.26 2.80 4.44
CA TYR A 10 0.57 2.20 3.32
C TYR A 10 -0.85 1.81 3.70
N THR A 11 -1.81 2.23 2.89
CA THR A 11 -3.21 1.86 3.09
C THR A 11 -3.85 1.48 1.77
N SER A 12 -4.94 0.73 1.83
CA SER A 12 -5.82 0.50 0.68
C SER A 12 -7.11 1.27 0.88
N THR A 13 -7.68 1.74 -0.23
CA THR A 13 -8.92 2.50 -0.17
C THR A 13 -10.15 1.63 0.03
N VAL A 14 -10.01 0.31 -0.11
CA VAL A 14 -11.09 -0.65 0.14
C VAL A 14 -10.59 -1.80 1.01
N ARG A 15 -11.51 -2.40 1.77
CA ARG A 15 -11.19 -3.49 2.70
C ARG A 15 -10.50 -4.67 2.01
N ASP A 16 -11.06 -5.14 0.91
CA ASP A 16 -10.51 -6.29 0.19
C ASP A 16 -9.15 -6.00 -0.44
N GLY A 17 -8.88 -4.74 -0.76
CA GLY A 17 -7.56 -4.33 -1.21
C GLY A 17 -6.50 -4.52 -0.13
N ALA A 18 -6.82 -4.15 1.10
CA ALA A 18 -5.92 -4.37 2.24
C ALA A 18 -5.71 -5.87 2.49
N MET A 19 -6.77 -6.67 2.40
CA MET A 19 -6.68 -8.12 2.54
C MET A 19 -5.82 -8.75 1.45
N ALA A 20 -5.94 -8.27 0.21
CA ALA A 20 -5.15 -8.76 -0.91
C ALA A 20 -3.66 -8.45 -0.73
N GLU A 21 -3.33 -7.23 -0.30
CA GLU A 21 -1.95 -6.85 -0.03
C GLU A 21 -1.34 -7.70 1.09
N LEU A 22 -2.06 -7.86 2.19
CA LEU A 22 -1.64 -8.70 3.31
C LEU A 22 -1.40 -10.13 2.88
N SER A 23 -2.36 -10.71 2.16
CA SER A 23 -2.33 -12.10 1.72
C SER A 23 -1.18 -12.38 0.76
N PHE A 24 -0.90 -11.45 -0.15
CA PHE A 24 0.22 -11.57 -1.06
C PHE A 24 1.56 -11.61 -0.31
N HIS A 25 1.77 -10.70 0.62
CA HIS A 25 3.04 -10.61 1.34
C HIS A 25 3.21 -11.77 2.32
N LEU A 26 2.19 -12.10 3.10
CA LEU A 26 2.29 -13.19 4.07
C LEU A 26 2.33 -14.56 3.38
N GLY A 27 1.68 -14.68 2.21
CA GLY A 27 1.67 -15.91 1.44
C GLY A 27 3.04 -16.33 0.90
N MET A 28 3.98 -15.40 0.83
CA MET A 28 5.35 -15.69 0.40
C MET A 28 6.23 -16.24 1.51
N LEU A 29 5.78 -16.20 2.76
CA LEU A 29 6.57 -16.65 3.90
C LEU A 29 6.45 -18.15 4.10
N THR A 30 7.54 -18.78 4.54
CA THR A 30 7.60 -20.21 4.83
C THR A 30 8.19 -20.41 6.23
N PRO A 31 7.45 -20.97 7.19
CA PRO A 31 6.04 -21.36 7.11
C PRO A 31 5.10 -20.15 7.10
N LEU A 32 3.85 -20.38 6.69
CA LEU A 32 2.85 -19.32 6.70
C LEU A 32 2.59 -18.86 8.15
N PRO A 33 2.50 -17.55 8.37
CA PRO A 33 2.19 -17.05 9.71
C PRO A 33 0.82 -17.50 10.17
N VAL A 34 0.73 -17.95 11.42
CA VAL A 34 -0.52 -18.37 12.05
C VAL A 34 -1.05 -17.31 13.03
N LYS A 35 -0.33 -16.23 13.18
CA LYS A 35 -0.72 -15.16 14.09
C LYS A 35 -2.01 -14.51 13.62
N GLN A 36 -2.90 -14.23 14.57
CA GLN A 36 -4.12 -13.50 14.29
C GLN A 36 -3.79 -12.08 13.84
N MET A 37 -4.45 -11.64 12.78
CA MET A 37 -4.27 -10.30 12.23
C MET A 37 -5.48 -9.44 12.55
N VAL A 38 -5.25 -8.14 12.68
CA VAL A 38 -6.30 -7.16 12.89
C VAL A 38 -6.31 -6.19 11.72
N LEU A 39 -7.48 -6.00 11.14
CA LEU A 39 -7.67 -5.03 10.06
C LEU A 39 -8.25 -3.75 10.66
N HIS A 40 -7.51 -2.65 10.48
CA HIS A 40 -7.94 -1.35 10.94
C HIS A 40 -8.53 -0.53 9.79
N GLY A 41 -9.67 0.10 10.04
CA GLY A 41 -10.21 1.13 9.18
C GLY A 41 -9.81 2.50 9.71
N LEU A 42 -9.20 3.30 8.85
CA LEU A 42 -8.71 4.63 9.20
C LEU A 42 -9.43 5.69 8.39
N GLN A 43 -9.73 6.79 9.03
CA GLN A 43 -10.15 8.01 8.35
C GLN A 43 -8.93 8.91 8.24
N ILE A 44 -8.51 9.18 7.00
CA ILE A 44 -7.27 9.91 6.73
C ILE A 44 -7.59 11.13 5.89
N GLU A 45 -7.06 12.27 6.30
CA GLU A 45 -7.12 13.49 5.50
C GLU A 45 -5.70 13.88 5.11
N THR A 46 -5.48 14.16 3.83
CA THR A 46 -4.22 14.66 3.31
C THR A 46 -4.43 16.04 2.68
N LYS A 47 -3.39 16.84 2.70
CA LYS A 47 -3.43 18.24 2.26
C LYS A 47 -2.97 18.40 0.82
N LYS A 48 -1.97 17.64 0.42
CA LYS A 48 -1.38 17.72 -0.92
C LYS A 48 -1.15 16.31 -1.44
N THR A 49 -2.12 15.81 -2.20
CA THR A 49 -2.12 14.44 -2.70
C THR A 49 -1.87 14.44 -4.20
N ILE A 50 -0.97 13.57 -4.66
CA ILE A 50 -0.77 13.31 -6.07
C ILE A 50 -1.37 11.94 -6.43
N ARG A 51 -2.12 11.89 -7.53
CA ARG A 51 -2.61 10.62 -8.06
C ARG A 51 -1.78 10.22 -9.26
N ILE A 52 -1.23 9.02 -9.21
CA ILE A 52 -0.45 8.44 -10.30
C ILE A 52 -1.24 7.26 -10.82
N GLY A 53 -1.78 7.38 -12.04
CA GLY A 53 -2.53 6.31 -12.66
C GLY A 53 -1.64 5.42 -13.53
N ARG A 54 -2.20 4.28 -13.99
CA ARG A 54 -1.45 3.36 -14.85
C ARG A 54 -0.98 4.02 -16.15
N LYS A 55 -1.77 4.96 -16.68
CA LYS A 55 -1.39 5.73 -17.87
C LYS A 55 -0.13 6.57 -17.69
N ASP A 56 0.22 6.89 -16.46
CA ASP A 56 1.39 7.69 -16.14
C ASP A 56 2.65 6.85 -16.01
N PHE A 57 2.53 5.54 -15.89
CA PHE A 57 3.65 4.65 -15.58
C PHE A 57 4.74 4.68 -16.64
N LEU A 58 4.37 4.64 -17.92
CA LEU A 58 5.34 4.66 -19.01
C LEU A 58 6.18 5.94 -18.96
N ALA A 59 5.53 7.09 -18.77
CA ALA A 59 6.22 8.38 -18.68
C ALA A 59 7.14 8.45 -17.46
N LEU A 60 6.79 7.73 -16.37
CA LEU A 60 7.58 7.69 -15.15
C LEU A 60 8.64 6.58 -15.14
N GLY A 61 8.72 5.80 -16.22
CA GLY A 61 9.69 4.72 -16.34
C GLY A 61 9.31 3.47 -15.57
N ILE A 62 8.03 3.29 -15.24
CA ILE A 62 7.51 2.06 -14.64
C ILE A 62 6.93 1.20 -15.75
N ASP A 63 7.39 -0.05 -15.85
CA ASP A 63 6.84 -1.01 -16.79
C ASP A 63 5.53 -1.53 -16.22
N ASP A 64 4.43 -1.24 -16.92
CA ASP A 64 3.09 -1.66 -16.49
C ASP A 64 2.97 -3.18 -16.37
N ASN A 65 3.66 -3.92 -17.26
CA ASN A 65 3.66 -5.39 -17.19
C ASN A 65 4.39 -5.92 -15.97
N ARG A 66 5.29 -5.14 -15.40
CA ARG A 66 6.08 -5.51 -14.23
C ARG A 66 5.60 -4.84 -12.95
N PHE A 67 4.53 -4.09 -13.02
CA PHE A 67 4.00 -3.39 -11.85
C PHE A 67 3.69 -4.36 -10.70
N ALA A 68 3.12 -5.52 -11.02
CA ALA A 68 2.78 -6.54 -10.04
C ALA A 68 4.02 -7.25 -9.47
N GLU A 69 5.16 -7.19 -10.17
CA GLU A 69 6.42 -7.79 -9.74
C GLU A 69 7.28 -6.85 -8.92
N ILE A 70 6.81 -5.64 -8.72
CA ILE A 70 7.45 -4.61 -7.91
C ILE A 70 8.70 -4.05 -8.60
N ALA A 71 8.50 -2.98 -9.35
CA ALA A 71 9.60 -2.15 -9.85
C ALA A 71 10.06 -1.23 -8.72
N TYR A 72 10.62 -1.81 -7.65
CA TYR A 72 10.95 -1.10 -6.42
C TYR A 72 11.76 0.16 -6.63
N ASP A 73 12.78 0.08 -7.48
CA ASP A 73 13.70 1.21 -7.64
C ASP A 73 13.00 2.44 -8.17
N ARG A 74 12.16 2.27 -9.21
CA ARG A 74 11.42 3.40 -9.79
C ARG A 74 10.32 3.90 -8.86
N ALA A 75 9.57 2.99 -8.25
CA ALA A 75 8.53 3.35 -7.29
C ALA A 75 9.12 4.09 -6.09
N GLN A 76 10.29 3.64 -5.60
CA GLN A 76 10.99 4.29 -4.50
C GLN A 76 11.43 5.70 -4.89
N LEU A 77 11.98 5.89 -6.09
CA LEU A 77 12.40 7.19 -6.57
C LEU A 77 11.23 8.16 -6.71
N ILE A 78 10.09 7.67 -7.19
CA ILE A 78 8.88 8.48 -7.32
C ILE A 78 8.38 8.90 -5.94
N GLY A 79 8.38 7.99 -4.98
CA GLY A 79 7.99 8.27 -3.61
C GLY A 79 8.91 9.30 -2.96
N ASP A 80 10.22 9.16 -3.16
CA ASP A 80 11.21 10.10 -2.64
C ASP A 80 11.04 11.49 -3.26
N ALA A 81 10.79 11.55 -4.56
CA ALA A 81 10.55 12.82 -5.25
C ALA A 81 9.29 13.51 -4.75
N ALA A 82 8.20 12.75 -4.57
CA ALA A 82 6.96 13.29 -4.03
C ALA A 82 7.15 13.83 -2.61
N ALA A 83 7.90 13.09 -1.79
CA ALA A 83 8.23 13.53 -0.43
C ALA A 83 9.03 14.83 -0.45
N PHE A 84 10.05 14.91 -1.30
CA PHE A 84 10.88 16.11 -1.45
C PHE A 84 10.05 17.31 -1.89
N LEU A 85 9.07 17.11 -2.78
CA LEU A 85 8.20 18.17 -3.27
C LEU A 85 7.08 18.55 -2.29
N GLY A 86 7.05 17.95 -1.12
CA GLY A 86 6.12 18.31 -0.06
C GLY A 86 4.75 17.66 -0.12
N TYR A 87 4.57 16.62 -0.96
CA TYR A 87 3.32 15.86 -0.97
C TYR A 87 3.20 15.05 0.31
N ASP A 88 2.01 15.00 0.88
CA ASP A 88 1.72 14.18 2.06
C ASP A 88 0.90 12.93 1.73
N GLY A 89 0.44 12.79 0.49
CA GLY A 89 -0.29 11.61 0.04
C GLY A 89 -0.01 11.28 -1.41
N ILE A 90 0.03 9.98 -1.70
CA ILE A 90 0.15 9.45 -3.07
C ILE A 90 -0.94 8.41 -3.24
N LEU A 91 -1.79 8.59 -4.26
CA LEU A 91 -2.77 7.59 -4.67
C LEU A 91 -2.23 6.87 -5.90
N VAL A 92 -2.09 5.56 -5.79
CA VAL A 92 -1.59 4.70 -6.87
C VAL A 92 -2.48 3.48 -7.02
N PRO A 93 -2.58 2.87 -8.22
CA PRO A 93 -3.32 1.62 -8.37
C PRO A 93 -2.71 0.52 -7.53
N SER A 94 -3.55 -0.32 -6.94
CA SER A 94 -3.08 -1.54 -6.28
C SER A 94 -2.59 -2.54 -7.33
N ALA A 95 -1.47 -3.21 -7.03
CA ALA A 95 -0.98 -4.32 -7.85
C ALA A 95 -1.75 -5.61 -7.58
N ARG A 96 -2.55 -5.67 -6.51
CA ARG A 96 -3.15 -6.92 -6.01
C ARG A 96 -4.66 -6.94 -6.07
N TRP A 97 -5.31 -5.78 -6.20
CA TRP A 97 -6.77 -5.67 -6.19
C TRP A 97 -7.22 -4.52 -7.09
N THR A 98 -8.49 -4.53 -7.45
CA THR A 98 -9.07 -3.45 -8.28
C THR A 98 -9.42 -2.26 -7.39
N CYS A 99 -8.40 -1.55 -6.95
CA CYS A 99 -8.56 -0.37 -6.12
C CYS A 99 -7.29 0.49 -6.17
N GLU A 100 -7.34 1.64 -5.51
CA GLU A 100 -6.16 2.45 -5.28
C GLU A 100 -5.62 2.23 -3.87
N ASN A 101 -4.32 2.42 -3.72
CA ASN A 101 -3.65 2.50 -2.44
C ASN A 101 -3.31 3.95 -2.15
N LEU A 102 -3.53 4.37 -0.90
CA LEU A 102 -3.07 5.66 -0.42
C LEU A 102 -1.81 5.47 0.41
N VAL A 103 -0.74 6.10 -0.03
CA VAL A 103 0.52 6.13 0.71
C VAL A 103 0.62 7.50 1.38
N VAL A 104 0.60 7.52 2.71
CA VAL A 104 0.77 8.76 3.48
C VAL A 104 2.25 8.94 3.76
N ILE A 105 2.77 10.12 3.40
CA ILE A 105 4.16 10.48 3.68
C ILE A 105 4.19 11.19 5.03
N CYS A 106 4.60 10.46 6.06
CA CYS A 106 4.42 10.88 7.45
C CYS A 106 5.12 12.18 7.78
N ASP A 107 6.32 12.40 7.24
CA ASP A 107 7.09 13.61 7.52
C ASP A 107 6.43 14.88 6.98
N ASN A 108 5.62 14.75 5.94
CA ASN A 108 4.94 15.87 5.31
C ASN A 108 3.50 16.04 5.79
N HIS A 109 2.97 15.05 6.49
CA HIS A 109 1.60 15.08 6.96
C HIS A 109 1.44 16.07 8.10
N ASP A 110 0.44 16.96 7.98
CA ASP A 110 0.14 17.94 9.01
C ASP A 110 -0.49 17.21 10.21
N ILE A 111 0.12 17.37 11.37
CA ILE A 111 -0.35 16.72 12.59
C ILE A 111 -1.76 17.17 13.00
N SER A 112 -2.22 18.31 12.52
CA SER A 112 -3.57 18.79 12.78
C SER A 112 -4.63 18.08 11.93
N LEU A 113 -4.22 17.40 10.85
CA LEU A 113 -5.14 16.64 10.01
C LEU A 113 -5.36 15.24 10.58
N PRO A 114 -6.59 14.73 10.55
CA PRO A 114 -6.89 13.46 11.20
C PRO A 114 -6.28 12.26 10.49
N ILE A 115 -5.74 11.34 11.28
CA ILE A 115 -5.58 9.93 10.96
C ILE A 115 -6.26 9.20 12.11
N ASP A 116 -7.56 8.97 11.98
CA ASP A 116 -8.38 8.46 13.06
C ASP A 116 -8.73 7.00 12.84
N LEU A 117 -8.61 6.22 13.90
CA LEU A 117 -9.08 4.83 13.90
C LEU A 117 -10.60 4.82 14.02
N VAL A 118 -11.27 4.30 13.00
CA VAL A 118 -12.75 4.26 12.98
C VAL A 118 -13.30 2.86 13.14
N SER A 119 -12.49 1.83 12.85
CA SER A 119 -12.90 0.44 13.02
C SER A 119 -11.69 -0.47 13.21
N SER A 120 -11.92 -1.61 13.85
CA SER A 120 -10.93 -2.68 13.97
C SER A 120 -11.67 -4.00 13.96
N GLU A 121 -11.17 -4.96 13.19
CA GLU A 121 -11.74 -6.30 13.17
C GLU A 121 -10.65 -7.35 13.11
N ASP A 122 -10.90 -8.47 13.78
CA ASP A 122 -10.03 -9.63 13.67
C ASP A 122 -10.32 -10.31 12.34
N VAL A 123 -9.26 -10.69 11.63
CA VAL A 123 -9.41 -11.34 10.32
C VAL A 123 -8.63 -12.65 10.29
N ASP A 124 -9.25 -13.65 9.67
CA ASP A 124 -8.58 -14.90 9.31
C ASP A 124 -8.00 -14.72 7.91
N TRP A 125 -6.77 -14.24 7.86
CA TRP A 125 -6.15 -13.91 6.58
C TRP A 125 -5.93 -15.14 5.71
N GLN A 126 -5.64 -16.31 6.30
CA GLN A 126 -5.41 -17.52 5.52
C GLN A 126 -6.69 -18.00 4.84
N ALA A 127 -7.82 -17.95 5.54
CA ALA A 127 -9.11 -18.32 4.95
C ALA A 127 -9.47 -17.40 3.79
N TRP A 128 -9.28 -16.09 3.97
CA TRP A 128 -9.52 -15.12 2.90
C TRP A 128 -8.58 -15.36 1.71
N ALA A 129 -7.30 -15.58 2.01
CA ALA A 129 -6.28 -15.80 0.97
C ALA A 129 -6.55 -17.06 0.14
N ARG A 130 -7.00 -18.14 0.77
CA ARG A 130 -7.38 -19.37 0.05
C ARG A 130 -8.60 -19.13 -0.82
N ALA A 131 -9.61 -18.46 -0.28
CA ALA A 131 -10.84 -18.18 -1.02
C ALA A 131 -10.59 -17.33 -2.27
N HIS A 132 -9.55 -16.51 -2.26
CA HIS A 132 -9.23 -15.59 -3.35
C HIS A 132 -7.98 -15.99 -4.15
N GLY A 133 -7.43 -17.16 -3.92
CA GLY A 133 -6.35 -17.71 -4.74
C GLY A 133 -4.95 -17.17 -4.44
N PHE A 134 -4.76 -16.51 -3.29
CA PHE A 134 -3.44 -15.99 -2.92
C PHE A 134 -2.54 -17.06 -2.32
N ILE A 135 -3.10 -18.09 -1.72
CA ILE A 135 -2.34 -19.24 -1.24
C ILE A 135 -3.06 -20.51 -1.66
N THR A 136 -2.29 -21.56 -1.91
CA THR A 136 -2.84 -22.86 -2.24
C THR A 136 -3.22 -23.62 -0.97
N THR A 137 -4.30 -24.40 -1.04
CA THR A 137 -4.70 -25.25 0.07
C THR A 137 -3.84 -26.51 0.08
N PRO A 138 -3.24 -26.87 1.21
CA PRO A 138 -2.62 -28.19 1.34
C PRO A 138 -3.66 -29.29 1.37
#